data_3d73ecd0178a83f85c0fb5da7ec1da5f
#
_entry.id   3d73ecd0178a83f85c0fb5da7ec1da5f
#
_cell.length_a   1.000
_cell.length_b   1.000
_cell.length_c   1.000
_cell.angle_alpha   90.00
_cell.angle_beta   90.00
_cell.angle_gamma   90.00
#
_symmetry.space_group_name_H-M   'P 1'
#
loop_
_entity.id
_entity.type
_entity.pdbx_description
1 polymer ?
#
loop_
_entity_poly.entity_id
_entity_poly.type
_entity_poly.pdbx_seq_one_letter_code
_entity_poly.pdbx_strand_id
1 'polypeptide(L)'
;MDKRRFLEALGEAFLPIRPAGQIVLANTLAKELFQEERLEGRKVGALVCNQELLGHVQEAFDTDGPVTKEFTLSAANSPGGVQNGITAWHLDSAITDTPIKEKRILLRNVTQNYLTNQMRRDFVANASHELRTPLTIIVGYLENLMEDNLMEESPGLARKFIGVMHQNSQRLMNIIEDMLMISKLESGHKAILKEQWFHLTSCVDDVFSRLDSIREKKQAALHMNIPPDWELYGDPFYWTQVLFNLVENALKQNTEPGLSVTVAAARTPEACVITVTDTGVGIPAESLPFLFNRFYRVETHHSSEIKGTGLGLSIVKRAVEAHDGAITVSSTPHRETVFTITIPLKRFREEKEA
;
A
#
# COMPACT_ATOMS: atom_id res chain seq x y z
N MET A 1 31.08 35.88 3.33
CA MET A 1 30.22 34.76 3.76
C MET A 1 31.10 33.54 3.96
N ASP A 2 31.14 33.00 5.18
CA ASP A 2 32.05 31.88 5.51
C ASP A 2 31.65 30.65 4.70
N LYS A 3 32.56 30.09 3.91
CA LYS A 3 32.32 28.91 3.06
C LYS A 3 31.72 27.75 3.86
N ARG A 4 32.14 27.60 5.12
CA ARG A 4 31.59 26.56 6.00
C ARG A 4 30.11 26.78 6.31
N ARG A 5 29.69 28.00 6.65
CA ARG A 5 28.28 28.31 6.93
C ARG A 5 27.39 28.11 5.70
N PHE A 6 27.89 28.38 4.52
CA PHE A 6 27.14 28.11 3.29
C PHE A 6 26.96 26.59 3.06
N LEU A 7 28.01 25.79 3.31
CA LEU A 7 27.95 24.33 3.13
C LEU A 7 27.04 23.65 4.16
N GLU A 8 27.00 24.17 5.39
CA GLU A 8 26.09 23.66 6.41
C GLU A 8 24.62 24.04 6.15
N ALA A 9 24.35 25.10 5.38
CA ALA A 9 23.01 25.50 4.98
C ALA A 9 22.45 24.70 3.79
N LEU A 10 23.25 23.86 3.14
CA LEU A 10 22.77 22.94 2.12
C LEU A 10 21.94 21.84 2.80
N GLY A 11 20.71 21.65 2.37
CA GLY A 11 19.83 20.54 2.84
C GLY A 11 20.22 19.17 2.28
N GLU A 12 21.46 18.99 1.84
CA GLU A 12 21.99 17.81 1.16
C GLU A 12 23.39 17.46 1.68
N ALA A 13 23.77 16.18 1.67
CA ALA A 13 25.12 15.78 2.04
C ALA A 13 26.10 16.20 0.94
N PHE A 14 27.12 16.98 1.32
CA PHE A 14 28.08 17.58 0.40
C PHE A 14 29.50 17.07 0.66
N LEU A 15 30.16 16.57 -0.39
CA LEU A 15 31.48 15.93 -0.34
C LEU A 15 32.33 16.35 -1.55
N PRO A 16 33.22 17.31 -1.44
CA PRO A 16 34.31 17.50 -2.43
C PRO A 16 35.33 16.37 -2.32
N ILE A 17 35.62 15.75 -3.45
CA ILE A 17 36.51 14.59 -3.54
C ILE A 17 37.63 14.85 -4.55
N ARG A 18 38.87 14.45 -4.26
CA ARG A 18 40.01 14.43 -5.17
C ARG A 18 40.01 13.19 -6.07
N PRO A 19 40.74 13.18 -7.18
CA PRO A 19 40.81 12.06 -8.13
C PRO A 19 41.10 10.69 -7.50
N ALA A 20 41.86 10.65 -6.39
CA ALA A 20 42.10 9.41 -5.65
C ALA A 20 40.94 8.94 -4.75
N GLY A 21 39.76 9.58 -4.84
CA GLY A 21 38.58 9.29 -3.98
C GLY A 21 38.70 9.86 -2.57
N GLN A 22 39.68 10.75 -2.31
CA GLN A 22 39.94 11.31 -0.99
C GLN A 22 38.97 12.50 -0.72
N ILE A 23 38.29 12.45 0.40
CA ILE A 23 37.35 13.52 0.83
C ILE A 23 38.16 14.74 1.29
N VAL A 24 37.85 15.91 0.74
CA VAL A 24 38.52 17.17 1.09
C VAL A 24 37.79 17.86 2.25
N LEU A 25 36.47 17.83 2.20
CA LEU A 25 35.60 18.46 3.17
C LEU A 25 34.27 17.69 3.23
N ALA A 26 33.58 17.80 4.34
CA ALA A 26 32.23 17.26 4.50
C ALA A 26 31.38 18.20 5.37
N ASN A 27 30.10 18.38 5.01
CA ASN A 27 29.14 19.05 5.87
C ASN A 27 28.55 18.11 6.92
N THR A 28 27.80 18.64 7.86
CA THR A 28 27.20 17.86 8.95
C THR A 28 26.33 16.71 8.44
N LEU A 29 25.48 16.95 7.42
CA LEU A 29 24.66 15.91 6.80
C LEU A 29 25.46 14.78 6.17
N ALA A 30 26.62 15.09 5.57
CA ALA A 30 27.51 14.04 5.08
C ALA A 30 28.12 13.21 6.22
N LYS A 31 28.46 13.83 7.33
CA LYS A 31 28.98 13.12 8.54
C LYS A 31 27.90 12.23 9.16
N GLU A 32 26.68 12.72 9.28
CA GLU A 32 25.53 11.93 9.73
C GLU A 32 25.25 10.75 8.80
N LEU A 33 25.27 10.98 7.47
CA LEU A 33 25.05 9.95 6.46
C LEU A 33 26.04 8.78 6.61
N PHE A 34 27.34 9.10 6.80
CA PHE A 34 28.39 8.08 6.93
C PHE A 34 28.65 7.66 8.38
N GLN A 35 27.91 8.21 9.36
CA GLN A 35 28.09 7.98 10.82
C GLN A 35 29.53 8.15 11.29
N GLU A 36 30.23 9.10 10.76
CA GLU A 36 31.62 9.36 11.04
C GLU A 36 31.85 10.84 11.30
N GLU A 37 32.37 11.20 12.46
CA GLU A 37 32.65 12.58 12.83
C GLU A 37 33.76 13.22 11.96
N ARG A 38 34.68 12.38 11.44
CA ARG A 38 35.84 12.86 10.67
C ARG A 38 35.96 12.14 9.36
N LEU A 39 35.47 12.79 8.30
CA LEU A 39 35.46 12.27 6.93
C LEU A 39 36.66 12.79 6.11
N GLU A 40 37.19 13.95 6.47
CA GLU A 40 38.25 14.62 5.73
C GLU A 40 39.54 13.77 5.73
N GLY A 41 40.12 13.61 4.55
CA GLY A 41 41.32 12.79 4.33
C GLY A 41 41.04 11.30 4.12
N ARG A 42 39.86 10.81 4.41
CA ARG A 42 39.50 9.39 4.18
C ARG A 42 39.08 9.17 2.71
N LYS A 43 39.22 7.93 2.25
CA LYS A 43 38.69 7.55 0.93
C LYS A 43 37.24 7.15 1.02
N VAL A 44 36.40 7.58 0.08
CA VAL A 44 34.99 7.20 0.00
C VAL A 44 34.82 5.68 0.01
N GLY A 45 35.69 4.95 -0.70
CA GLY A 45 35.69 3.49 -0.73
C GLY A 45 35.97 2.79 0.59
N ALA A 46 36.55 3.50 1.57
CA ALA A 46 36.76 2.95 2.92
C ALA A 46 35.56 3.20 3.84
N LEU A 47 34.63 4.07 3.45
CA LEU A 47 33.45 4.43 4.22
C LEU A 47 32.21 3.65 3.78
N VAL A 48 32.16 3.20 2.54
CA VAL A 48 30.98 2.60 1.94
C VAL A 48 31.33 1.29 1.27
N CYS A 49 30.78 0.18 1.76
CA CYS A 49 30.88 -1.13 1.11
C CYS A 49 29.85 -1.30 -0.05
N ASN A 50 29.47 -0.22 -0.73
CA ASN A 50 28.54 -0.26 -1.85
C ASN A 50 29.28 -0.08 -3.17
N GLN A 51 29.35 -1.14 -3.99
CA GLN A 51 30.04 -1.13 -5.28
C GLN A 51 29.39 -0.18 -6.29
N GLU A 52 28.08 0.01 -6.23
CA GLU A 52 27.33 0.90 -7.11
C GLU A 52 27.71 2.36 -6.89
N LEU A 53 27.73 2.83 -5.63
CA LEU A 53 28.18 4.18 -5.28
C LEU A 53 29.64 4.40 -5.68
N LEU A 54 30.52 3.43 -5.45
CA LEU A 54 31.93 3.53 -5.84
C LEU A 54 32.08 3.63 -7.35
N GLY A 55 31.30 2.84 -8.10
CA GLY A 55 31.28 2.93 -9.58
C GLY A 55 30.84 4.31 -10.08
N HIS A 56 29.79 4.88 -9.46
CA HIS A 56 29.29 6.21 -9.80
C HIS A 56 30.29 7.33 -9.47
N VAL A 57 30.99 7.22 -8.34
CA VAL A 57 32.06 8.14 -7.98
C VAL A 57 33.22 8.05 -9.00
N GLN A 58 33.59 6.86 -9.41
CA GLN A 58 34.63 6.66 -10.43
C GLN A 58 34.19 7.23 -11.78
N GLU A 59 32.99 6.92 -12.24
CA GLU A 59 32.43 7.47 -13.49
C GLU A 59 32.37 9.02 -13.46
N ALA A 60 32.09 9.61 -12.30
CA ALA A 60 32.12 11.05 -12.13
C ALA A 60 33.52 11.64 -12.35
N PHE A 61 34.62 10.93 -12.05
CA PHE A 61 35.96 11.37 -12.31
C PHE A 61 36.39 11.14 -13.76
N ASP A 62 35.90 10.09 -14.40
CA ASP A 62 36.23 9.73 -15.78
C ASP A 62 35.51 10.61 -16.82
N THR A 63 34.44 11.31 -16.39
CA THR A 63 33.60 12.16 -17.24
C THR A 63 33.94 13.64 -17.04
N ASP A 64 34.14 14.39 -18.13
CA ASP A 64 34.42 15.85 -18.08
C ASP A 64 33.18 16.72 -17.81
N GLY A 65 32.01 16.13 -17.63
CA GLY A 65 30.73 16.81 -17.37
C GLY A 65 30.12 16.49 -15.97
N PRO A 66 28.96 17.08 -15.67
CA PRO A 66 28.19 16.66 -14.51
C PRO A 66 27.66 15.23 -14.73
N VAL A 67 27.73 14.41 -13.70
CA VAL A 67 27.14 13.06 -13.66
C VAL A 67 26.04 13.03 -12.62
N THR A 68 24.87 12.55 -13.02
CA THR A 68 23.70 12.39 -12.18
C THR A 68 23.30 10.94 -12.16
N LYS A 69 23.27 10.31 -11.00
CA LYS A 69 22.95 8.89 -10.82
C LYS A 69 22.08 8.66 -9.60
N GLU A 70 21.21 7.68 -9.69
CA GLU A 70 20.46 7.15 -8.54
C GLU A 70 21.03 5.80 -8.13
N PHE A 71 21.12 5.55 -6.83
CA PHE A 71 21.56 4.27 -6.28
C PHE A 71 20.80 3.94 -4.99
N THR A 72 20.82 2.68 -4.63
CA THR A 72 20.13 2.21 -3.42
C THR A 72 21.14 1.64 -2.42
N LEU A 73 20.89 1.92 -1.13
CA LEU A 73 21.60 1.29 -0.02
C LEU A 73 20.61 0.40 0.73
N SER A 74 20.97 -0.88 0.91
CA SER A 74 20.23 -1.77 1.82
C SER A 74 20.62 -1.51 3.27
N ALA A 75 19.77 -1.90 4.23
CA ALA A 75 20.02 -1.69 5.67
C ALA A 75 21.36 -2.27 6.14
N ALA A 76 21.84 -3.35 5.54
CA ALA A 76 23.15 -3.94 5.83
C ALA A 76 24.33 -3.05 5.40
N ASN A 77 24.13 -2.10 4.46
CA ASN A 77 25.14 -1.25 3.87
C ASN A 77 24.85 0.25 4.12
N SER A 78 23.81 0.57 4.89
CA SER A 78 23.42 1.94 5.21
C SER A 78 24.14 2.38 6.47
N PRO A 79 24.96 3.42 6.42
CA PRO A 79 25.39 4.08 7.65
C PRO A 79 24.15 4.76 8.23
N GLY A 80 23.62 4.26 9.33
CA GLY A 80 22.43 4.89 9.93
C GLY A 80 21.37 3.92 10.43
N GLY A 81 21.61 2.59 10.34
CA GLY A 81 20.82 1.60 11.08
C GLY A 81 19.31 1.66 10.91
N VAL A 82 18.82 1.98 9.70
CA VAL A 82 17.40 1.82 9.40
C VAL A 82 17.13 0.31 9.35
N GLN A 83 16.59 -0.22 10.42
CA GLN A 83 16.17 -1.62 10.48
C GLN A 83 15.18 -1.87 9.32
N ASN A 84 15.55 -2.77 8.40
CA ASN A 84 14.72 -3.31 7.31
C ASN A 84 14.30 -2.34 6.19
N GLY A 85 15.08 -1.31 5.84
CA GLY A 85 14.73 -0.38 4.78
C GLY A 85 15.77 -0.27 3.67
N ILE A 86 15.31 -0.06 2.44
CA ILE A 86 16.12 0.42 1.32
C ILE A 86 16.12 1.95 1.38
N THR A 87 17.30 2.59 1.36
CA THR A 87 17.42 4.03 1.15
C THR A 87 17.89 4.29 -0.26
N ALA A 88 17.24 5.21 -0.97
CA ALA A 88 17.61 5.64 -2.31
C ALA A 88 18.26 7.03 -2.25
N TRP A 89 19.35 7.18 -3.01
CA TRP A 89 20.14 8.38 -3.05
C TRP A 89 20.37 8.84 -4.47
N HIS A 90 20.35 10.14 -4.65
CA HIS A 90 20.68 10.79 -5.91
C HIS A 90 22.06 11.43 -5.77
N LEU A 91 22.98 11.06 -6.64
CA LEU A 91 24.33 11.60 -6.71
C LEU A 91 24.40 12.60 -7.86
N ASP A 92 24.70 13.84 -7.54
CA ASP A 92 25.05 14.88 -8.50
C ASP A 92 26.53 15.22 -8.38
N SER A 93 27.26 15.20 -9.47
CA SER A 93 28.66 15.63 -9.51
C SER A 93 28.85 16.84 -10.41
N ALA A 94 29.68 17.77 -9.96
CA ALA A 94 30.11 18.92 -10.75
C ALA A 94 31.63 19.13 -10.63
N ILE A 95 32.27 19.55 -11.71
CA ILE A 95 33.71 19.90 -11.73
C ILE A 95 33.88 21.27 -11.07
N THR A 96 34.91 21.43 -10.25
CA THR A 96 35.37 22.76 -9.80
C THR A 96 36.48 23.24 -10.69
N ASP A 97 36.46 24.54 -11.07
CA ASP A 97 37.57 25.25 -11.71
C ASP A 97 38.72 25.49 -10.70
N THR A 98 39.25 24.42 -10.14
CA THR A 98 40.43 24.46 -9.27
C THR A 98 41.62 23.79 -9.98
N PRO A 99 42.87 24.20 -9.73
CA PRO A 99 44.06 23.57 -10.31
C PRO A 99 44.17 22.07 -9.99
N ILE A 100 43.52 21.64 -8.93
CA ILE A 100 43.41 20.25 -8.52
C ILE A 100 42.02 19.81 -8.90
N LYS A 101 41.79 19.12 -10.00
CA LYS A 101 40.55 18.62 -10.53
C LYS A 101 39.66 17.96 -9.41
N GLU A 102 39.10 18.78 -8.52
CA GLU A 102 38.20 18.33 -7.46
C GLU A 102 36.81 18.18 -8.05
N LYS A 103 36.12 17.07 -7.75
CA LYS A 103 34.71 16.88 -8.05
C LYS A 103 33.91 17.18 -6.81
N ARG A 104 32.84 17.96 -6.94
CA ARG A 104 31.84 18.16 -5.90
C ARG A 104 30.81 17.07 -6.03
N ILE A 105 30.54 16.35 -4.98
CA ILE A 105 29.48 15.34 -4.92
C ILE A 105 28.44 15.82 -3.95
N LEU A 106 27.20 15.89 -4.43
CA LEU A 106 26.01 16.07 -3.64
C LEU A 106 25.26 14.73 -3.56
N LEU A 107 24.86 14.37 -2.36
CA LEU A 107 24.03 13.19 -2.12
C LEU A 107 22.71 13.67 -1.52
N ARG A 108 21.62 13.45 -2.26
CA ARG A 108 20.25 13.76 -1.83
C ARG A 108 19.52 12.48 -1.51
N ASN A 109 18.87 12.44 -0.35
CA ASN A 109 17.97 11.33 -0.03
C ASN A 109 16.69 11.44 -0.86
N VAL A 110 16.46 10.47 -1.74
CA VAL A 110 15.26 10.40 -2.59
C VAL A 110 14.42 9.18 -2.27
N THR A 111 14.63 8.56 -1.11
CA THR A 111 13.96 7.32 -0.69
C THR A 111 12.44 7.41 -0.82
N GLN A 112 11.84 8.50 -0.37
CA GLN A 112 10.39 8.69 -0.44
C GLN A 112 9.88 8.68 -1.89
N ASN A 113 10.56 9.40 -2.79
CA ASN A 113 10.21 9.44 -4.21
C ASN A 113 10.45 8.09 -4.88
N TYR A 114 11.56 7.43 -4.55
CA TYR A 114 11.90 6.11 -5.06
C TYR A 114 10.84 5.07 -4.66
N LEU A 115 10.50 5.00 -3.37
CA LEU A 115 9.47 4.07 -2.87
C LEU A 115 8.09 4.34 -3.48
N THR A 116 7.73 5.63 -3.64
CA THR A 116 6.48 6.01 -4.29
C THR A 116 6.44 5.56 -5.75
N ASN A 117 7.54 5.77 -6.49
CA ASN A 117 7.65 5.34 -7.87
C ASN A 117 7.68 3.80 -8.01
N GLN A 118 8.34 3.11 -7.09
CA GLN A 118 8.35 1.65 -7.05
C GLN A 118 6.94 1.11 -6.79
N MET A 119 6.24 1.61 -5.76
CA MET A 119 4.85 1.23 -5.50
C MET A 119 3.94 1.47 -6.70
N ARG A 120 4.18 2.55 -7.47
CA ARG A 120 3.41 2.84 -8.69
C ARG A 120 3.72 1.84 -9.82
N ARG A 121 4.98 1.46 -10.01
CA ARG A 121 5.38 0.44 -11.01
C ARG A 121 4.79 -0.92 -10.64
N ASP A 122 4.90 -1.33 -9.39
CA ASP A 122 4.38 -2.59 -8.88
C ASP A 122 2.85 -2.63 -9.02
N PHE A 123 2.17 -1.51 -8.76
CA PHE A 123 0.73 -1.39 -8.98
C PHE A 123 0.34 -1.64 -10.43
N VAL A 124 1.01 -1.01 -11.41
CA VAL A 124 0.72 -1.18 -12.84
C VAL A 124 1.02 -2.62 -13.29
N ALA A 125 2.13 -3.20 -12.84
CA ALA A 125 2.50 -4.56 -13.18
C ALA A 125 1.48 -5.58 -12.65
N ASN A 126 1.14 -5.50 -11.36
CA ASN A 126 0.18 -6.38 -10.72
C ASN A 126 -1.23 -6.21 -11.33
N ALA A 127 -1.64 -4.96 -11.60
CA ALA A 127 -2.89 -4.67 -12.29
C ALA A 127 -2.98 -5.38 -13.64
N SER A 128 -1.91 -5.29 -14.43
CA SER A 128 -1.84 -5.94 -15.74
C SER A 128 -1.97 -7.47 -15.63
N HIS A 129 -1.37 -8.07 -14.61
CA HIS A 129 -1.47 -9.52 -14.36
C HIS A 129 -2.89 -9.93 -13.93
N GLU A 130 -3.50 -9.19 -12.97
CA GLU A 130 -4.84 -9.49 -12.47
C GLU A 130 -5.95 -9.27 -13.53
N LEU A 131 -5.75 -8.36 -14.47
CA LEU A 131 -6.66 -8.17 -15.61
C LEU A 131 -6.46 -9.22 -16.71
N ARG A 132 -5.22 -9.63 -16.99
CA ARG A 132 -4.90 -10.60 -18.06
C ARG A 132 -5.52 -11.95 -17.80
N THR A 133 -5.44 -12.47 -16.57
CA THR A 133 -5.93 -13.81 -16.22
C THR A 133 -7.41 -14.01 -16.55
N PRO A 134 -8.36 -13.21 -16.04
CA PRO A 134 -9.78 -13.39 -16.37
C PRO A 134 -10.07 -13.10 -17.86
N LEU A 135 -9.34 -12.19 -18.50
CA LEU A 135 -9.50 -11.93 -19.93
C LEU A 135 -9.10 -13.15 -20.76
N THR A 136 -7.97 -13.79 -20.46
CA THR A 136 -7.53 -15.03 -21.14
C THR A 136 -8.55 -16.14 -20.99
N ILE A 137 -9.17 -16.27 -19.81
CA ILE A 137 -10.24 -17.27 -19.58
C ILE A 137 -11.45 -16.96 -20.46
N ILE A 138 -11.89 -15.71 -20.54
CA ILE A 138 -13.02 -15.29 -21.37
C ILE A 138 -12.74 -15.61 -22.83
N VAL A 139 -11.57 -15.22 -23.34
CA VAL A 139 -11.16 -15.45 -24.73
C VAL A 139 -11.13 -16.96 -25.04
N GLY A 140 -10.48 -17.77 -24.19
CA GLY A 140 -10.38 -19.21 -24.42
C GLY A 140 -11.72 -19.93 -24.43
N TYR A 141 -12.68 -19.56 -23.55
CA TYR A 141 -14.03 -20.13 -23.60
C TYR A 141 -14.84 -19.62 -24.80
N LEU A 142 -14.60 -18.39 -25.23
CA LEU A 142 -15.23 -17.84 -26.44
C LEU A 142 -14.73 -18.56 -27.69
N GLU A 143 -13.42 -18.82 -27.83
CA GLU A 143 -12.81 -19.56 -28.92
C GLU A 143 -13.41 -20.98 -28.99
N ASN A 144 -13.49 -21.69 -27.87
CA ASN A 144 -14.13 -23.01 -27.82
C ASN A 144 -15.61 -23.00 -28.26
N LEU A 145 -16.35 -21.92 -27.94
CA LEU A 145 -17.74 -21.78 -28.39
C LEU A 145 -17.86 -21.48 -29.90
N MET A 146 -16.81 -20.89 -30.50
CA MET A 146 -16.80 -20.53 -31.92
C MET A 146 -16.28 -21.67 -32.82
N GLU A 147 -15.33 -22.49 -32.33
CA GLU A 147 -14.72 -23.60 -33.13
C GLU A 147 -15.59 -24.81 -33.20
N ASP A 148 -16.32 -25.16 -32.14
CA ASP A 148 -17.20 -26.34 -32.10
C ASP A 148 -18.67 -25.89 -32.25
N ASN A 149 -19.47 -26.69 -32.93
CA ASN A 149 -20.94 -26.55 -32.94
C ASN A 149 -21.55 -26.83 -31.54
N LEU A 150 -20.83 -26.42 -30.50
CA LEU A 150 -21.11 -26.75 -29.09
C LEU A 150 -22.48 -26.23 -28.64
N MET A 151 -22.93 -25.13 -29.24
CA MET A 151 -24.26 -24.58 -28.98
C MET A 151 -25.39 -25.52 -29.42
N GLU A 152 -25.17 -26.28 -30.50
CA GLU A 152 -26.15 -27.23 -31.07
C GLU A 152 -25.98 -28.62 -30.47
N GLU A 153 -24.73 -29.08 -30.34
CA GLU A 153 -24.42 -30.46 -29.92
C GLU A 153 -24.48 -30.63 -28.39
N SER A 154 -24.12 -29.62 -27.63
CA SER A 154 -24.04 -29.64 -26.16
C SER A 154 -24.50 -28.36 -25.49
N PRO A 155 -25.79 -27.97 -25.54
CA PRO A 155 -26.31 -26.71 -25.00
C PRO A 155 -26.03 -26.53 -23.51
N GLY A 156 -25.96 -27.60 -22.73
CA GLY A 156 -25.64 -27.60 -21.31
C GLY A 156 -24.20 -27.17 -21.04
N LEU A 157 -23.24 -27.63 -21.84
CA LEU A 157 -21.83 -27.24 -21.75
C LEU A 157 -21.62 -25.81 -22.21
N ALA A 158 -22.28 -25.40 -23.33
CA ALA A 158 -22.25 -24.02 -23.80
C ALA A 158 -22.74 -23.04 -22.72
N ARG A 159 -23.85 -23.37 -22.02
CA ARG A 159 -24.36 -22.55 -20.91
C ARG A 159 -23.36 -22.45 -19.75
N LYS A 160 -22.64 -23.54 -19.45
CA LYS A 160 -21.59 -23.53 -18.42
C LYS A 160 -20.44 -22.59 -18.82
N PHE A 161 -19.99 -22.62 -20.07
CA PHE A 161 -18.94 -21.74 -20.59
C PHE A 161 -19.36 -20.26 -20.51
N ILE A 162 -20.58 -19.96 -20.93
CA ILE A 162 -21.15 -18.60 -20.80
C ILE A 162 -21.16 -18.16 -19.32
N GLY A 163 -21.53 -19.05 -18.41
CA GLY A 163 -21.50 -18.78 -16.97
C GLY A 163 -20.09 -18.43 -16.44
N VAL A 164 -19.06 -19.18 -16.89
CA VAL A 164 -17.66 -18.88 -16.52
C VAL A 164 -17.20 -17.57 -17.10
N MET A 165 -17.52 -17.28 -18.36
CA MET A 165 -17.20 -15.98 -18.99
C MET A 165 -17.87 -14.81 -18.26
N HIS A 166 -19.15 -14.94 -17.89
CA HIS A 166 -19.88 -13.94 -17.14
C HIS A 166 -19.22 -13.67 -15.76
N GLN A 167 -18.86 -14.72 -15.03
CA GLN A 167 -18.16 -14.56 -13.73
C GLN A 167 -16.82 -13.83 -13.87
N ASN A 168 -16.04 -14.15 -14.91
CA ASN A 168 -14.75 -13.49 -15.14
C ASN A 168 -14.92 -12.05 -15.63
N SER A 169 -16.00 -11.73 -16.38
CA SER A 169 -16.35 -10.36 -16.74
C SER A 169 -16.71 -9.52 -15.52
N GLN A 170 -17.50 -10.06 -14.59
CA GLN A 170 -17.82 -9.39 -13.33
C GLN A 170 -16.54 -9.15 -12.50
N ARG A 171 -15.63 -10.14 -12.45
CA ARG A 171 -14.35 -9.97 -11.77
C ARG A 171 -13.52 -8.83 -12.37
N LEU A 172 -13.47 -8.73 -13.71
CA LEU A 172 -12.79 -7.63 -14.40
C LEU A 172 -13.38 -6.27 -14.03
N MET A 173 -14.70 -6.15 -14.02
CA MET A 173 -15.40 -4.92 -13.64
C MET A 173 -15.04 -4.52 -12.21
N ASN A 174 -15.08 -5.45 -11.26
CA ASN A 174 -14.72 -5.17 -9.86
C ASN A 174 -13.26 -4.70 -9.73
N ILE A 175 -12.30 -5.32 -10.44
CA ILE A 175 -10.89 -4.91 -10.42
C ILE A 175 -10.75 -3.46 -10.93
N ILE A 176 -11.43 -3.12 -12.03
CA ILE A 176 -11.40 -1.77 -12.61
C ILE A 176 -12.01 -0.75 -11.64
N GLU A 177 -13.15 -1.06 -11.03
CA GLU A 177 -13.80 -0.19 -10.04
C GLU A 177 -12.93 0.03 -8.81
N ASP A 178 -12.30 -1.03 -8.28
CA ASP A 178 -11.35 -0.95 -7.17
C ASP A 178 -10.16 -0.04 -7.51
N MET A 179 -9.58 -0.18 -8.72
CA MET A 179 -8.48 0.66 -9.18
C MET A 179 -8.87 2.12 -9.32
N LEU A 180 -10.05 2.40 -9.89
CA LEU A 180 -10.56 3.77 -10.02
C LEU A 180 -10.82 4.38 -8.64
N MET A 181 -11.32 3.59 -7.68
CA MET A 181 -11.54 4.04 -6.31
C MET A 181 -10.22 4.40 -5.62
N ILE A 182 -9.19 3.55 -5.71
CA ILE A 182 -7.86 3.85 -5.18
C ILE A 182 -7.28 5.11 -5.82
N SER A 183 -7.37 5.23 -7.16
CA SER A 183 -6.87 6.39 -7.89
C SER A 183 -7.54 7.70 -7.43
N LYS A 184 -8.85 7.68 -7.21
CA LYS A 184 -9.59 8.83 -6.67
C LYS A 184 -9.13 9.19 -5.26
N LEU A 185 -9.03 8.22 -4.36
CA LEU A 185 -8.60 8.44 -2.97
C LEU A 185 -7.15 8.95 -2.87
N GLU A 186 -6.29 8.57 -3.83
CA GLU A 186 -4.86 8.99 -3.85
C GLU A 186 -4.61 10.33 -4.52
N SER A 187 -5.53 10.84 -5.31
CA SER A 187 -5.39 12.15 -5.95
C SER A 187 -5.28 13.32 -4.96
N GLY A 188 -5.44 13.06 -3.66
CA GLY A 188 -5.24 14.03 -2.57
C GLY A 188 -6.28 15.15 -2.50
N HIS A 189 -7.24 15.15 -3.39
CA HIS A 189 -8.29 16.16 -3.42
C HIS A 189 -9.40 15.74 -2.44
N LYS A 190 -9.37 16.23 -1.20
CA LYS A 190 -10.51 16.12 -0.26
C LYS A 190 -11.84 16.59 -0.89
N ALA A 191 -11.76 17.41 -1.93
CA ALA A 191 -12.92 17.85 -2.72
C ALA A 191 -13.69 16.74 -3.46
N ILE A 192 -13.16 15.50 -3.49
CA ILE A 192 -13.83 14.36 -4.14
C ILE A 192 -14.83 13.69 -3.20
N LEU A 193 -14.63 13.81 -1.87
CA LEU A 193 -15.52 13.24 -0.87
C LEU A 193 -16.80 14.07 -0.75
N LYS A 194 -17.95 13.42 -0.85
CA LYS A 194 -19.25 14.03 -0.57
C LYS A 194 -19.57 13.88 0.90
N GLU A 195 -18.86 14.65 1.73
CA GLU A 195 -18.96 14.54 3.18
C GLU A 195 -20.29 15.11 3.71
N GLN A 196 -20.97 14.31 4.51
CA GLN A 196 -22.21 14.67 5.21
C GLN A 196 -22.32 13.88 6.53
N TRP A 197 -23.24 14.30 7.42
CA TRP A 197 -23.60 13.50 8.57
C TRP A 197 -24.48 12.34 8.12
N PHE A 198 -24.22 11.15 8.61
CA PHE A 198 -25.02 9.95 8.31
C PHE A 198 -24.96 8.94 9.46
N HIS A 199 -26.01 8.14 9.61
CA HIS A 199 -26.05 7.07 10.59
C HIS A 199 -25.16 5.89 10.16
N LEU A 200 -24.26 5.48 11.04
CA LEU A 200 -23.36 4.34 10.75
C LEU A 200 -24.14 3.03 10.61
N THR A 201 -25.24 2.88 11.37
CA THR A 201 -26.14 1.73 11.29
C THR A 201 -26.70 1.52 9.89
N SER A 202 -27.07 2.61 9.18
CA SER A 202 -27.59 2.53 7.80
C SER A 202 -26.59 1.93 6.82
N CYS A 203 -25.28 2.23 6.99
CA CYS A 203 -24.23 1.62 6.17
C CYS A 203 -24.07 0.13 6.49
N VAL A 204 -24.14 -0.26 7.75
CA VAL A 204 -24.05 -1.67 8.18
C VAL A 204 -25.23 -2.48 7.64
N ASP A 205 -26.46 -1.95 7.75
CA ASP A 205 -27.68 -2.61 7.26
C ASP A 205 -27.63 -2.85 5.74
N ASP A 206 -27.15 -1.84 4.97
CA ASP A 206 -26.95 -1.99 3.53
C ASP A 206 -25.93 -3.10 3.22
N VAL A 207 -24.81 -3.13 3.94
CA VAL A 207 -23.77 -4.16 3.78
C VAL A 207 -24.31 -5.55 4.13
N PHE A 208 -25.02 -5.70 5.24
CA PHE A 208 -25.59 -6.98 5.64
C PHE A 208 -26.61 -7.49 4.61
N SER A 209 -27.44 -6.61 4.09
CA SER A 209 -28.40 -6.94 3.03
C SER A 209 -27.73 -7.41 1.74
N ARG A 210 -26.66 -6.75 1.31
CA ARG A 210 -25.89 -7.15 0.11
C ARG A 210 -25.17 -8.47 0.27
N LEU A 211 -24.76 -8.82 1.50
CA LEU A 211 -23.99 -10.04 1.80
C LEU A 211 -24.87 -11.20 2.26
N ASP A 212 -26.18 -11.03 2.31
CA ASP A 212 -27.12 -12.03 2.85
C ASP A 212 -27.00 -13.40 2.13
N SER A 213 -26.91 -13.41 0.81
CA SER A 213 -26.72 -14.65 0.03
C SER A 213 -25.41 -15.39 0.39
N ILE A 214 -24.32 -14.66 0.70
CA ILE A 214 -23.06 -15.28 1.12
C ILE A 214 -23.18 -15.74 2.57
N ARG A 215 -23.81 -14.95 3.43
CA ARG A 215 -24.10 -15.29 4.82
C ARG A 215 -24.86 -16.60 4.94
N GLU A 216 -25.95 -16.74 4.17
CA GLU A 216 -26.76 -17.97 4.17
C GLU A 216 -25.97 -19.19 3.72
N LYS A 217 -25.22 -19.08 2.59
CA LYS A 217 -24.38 -20.17 2.10
C LYS A 217 -23.33 -20.61 3.09
N LYS A 218 -22.80 -19.69 3.89
CA LYS A 218 -21.79 -19.96 4.92
C LYS A 218 -22.37 -20.26 6.29
N GLN A 219 -23.69 -20.17 6.45
CA GLN A 219 -24.39 -20.30 7.73
C GLN A 219 -23.76 -19.38 8.80
N ALA A 220 -23.36 -18.17 8.38
CA ALA A 220 -22.71 -17.20 9.25
C ALA A 220 -23.73 -16.34 9.99
N ALA A 221 -23.37 -15.94 11.22
CA ALA A 221 -24.12 -14.96 12.00
C ALA A 221 -23.50 -13.57 11.82
N LEU A 222 -24.32 -12.57 11.49
CA LEU A 222 -23.93 -11.16 11.44
C LEU A 222 -24.55 -10.42 12.61
N HIS A 223 -23.74 -9.69 13.36
CA HIS A 223 -24.17 -8.93 14.53
C HIS A 223 -23.79 -7.46 14.40
N MET A 224 -24.70 -6.57 14.76
CA MET A 224 -24.45 -5.14 14.86
C MET A 224 -24.61 -4.70 16.32
N ASN A 225 -23.55 -4.06 16.85
CA ASN A 225 -23.54 -3.49 18.20
C ASN A 225 -23.13 -2.02 18.12
N ILE A 226 -24.02 -1.21 17.57
CA ILE A 226 -23.85 0.23 17.36
C ILE A 226 -25.09 0.93 17.87
N PRO A 227 -24.97 1.96 18.71
CA PRO A 227 -26.12 2.77 19.11
C PRO A 227 -26.79 3.40 17.88
N PRO A 228 -28.14 3.39 17.78
CA PRO A 228 -28.86 3.82 16.60
C PRO A 228 -28.73 5.33 16.30
N ASP A 229 -28.46 6.13 17.33
CA ASP A 229 -28.31 7.58 17.32
C ASP A 229 -26.89 8.07 16.93
N TRP A 230 -26.02 7.14 16.56
CA TRP A 230 -24.64 7.48 16.24
C TRP A 230 -24.46 7.88 14.78
N GLU A 231 -23.95 9.09 14.59
CA GLU A 231 -23.63 9.62 13.27
C GLU A 231 -22.13 9.89 13.10
N LEU A 232 -21.67 9.65 11.88
CA LEU A 232 -20.34 10.02 11.42
C LEU A 232 -20.44 11.13 10.40
N TYR A 233 -19.42 12.02 10.37
CA TYR A 233 -19.22 12.99 9.30
C TYR A 233 -18.23 12.46 8.28
N GLY A 234 -18.69 12.20 7.08
CA GLY A 234 -17.88 11.63 6.01
C GLY A 234 -18.72 11.34 4.77
N ASP A 235 -18.14 10.59 3.85
CA ASP A 235 -18.84 10.14 2.64
C ASP A 235 -19.44 8.74 2.87
N PRO A 236 -20.78 8.59 2.94
CA PRO A 236 -21.43 7.31 3.20
C PRO A 236 -21.07 6.22 2.19
N PHE A 237 -20.82 6.59 0.94
CA PHE A 237 -20.41 5.64 -0.10
C PHE A 237 -19.11 4.94 0.26
N TYR A 238 -18.08 5.70 0.65
CA TYR A 238 -16.79 5.11 1.04
C TYR A 238 -16.90 4.34 2.36
N TRP A 239 -17.73 4.79 3.31
CA TRP A 239 -17.95 4.07 4.56
C TRP A 239 -18.66 2.73 4.34
N THR A 240 -19.69 2.70 3.48
CA THR A 240 -20.32 1.44 3.06
C THR A 240 -19.31 0.51 2.42
N GLN A 241 -18.41 1.04 1.57
CA GLN A 241 -17.37 0.23 0.92
C GLN A 241 -16.32 -0.30 1.91
N VAL A 242 -15.94 0.51 2.92
CA VAL A 242 -15.06 0.08 4.02
C VAL A 242 -15.66 -1.12 4.76
N LEU A 243 -16.91 -0.98 5.21
CA LEU A 243 -17.61 -2.04 5.94
C LEU A 243 -17.84 -3.27 5.05
N PHE A 244 -18.24 -3.07 3.80
CA PHE A 244 -18.43 -4.15 2.83
C PHE A 244 -17.15 -4.98 2.67
N ASN A 245 -16.01 -4.34 2.41
CA ASN A 245 -14.74 -5.04 2.23
C ASN A 245 -14.33 -5.83 3.48
N LEU A 246 -14.53 -5.28 4.69
CA LEU A 246 -14.16 -5.97 5.93
C LEU A 246 -15.08 -7.16 6.21
N VAL A 247 -16.39 -6.98 6.09
CA VAL A 247 -17.37 -8.05 6.35
C VAL A 247 -17.31 -9.13 5.26
N GLU A 248 -17.18 -8.73 4.00
CA GLU A 248 -17.01 -9.67 2.88
C GLU A 248 -15.74 -10.52 3.03
N ASN A 249 -14.61 -9.89 3.42
CA ASN A 249 -13.37 -10.61 3.70
C ASN A 249 -13.58 -11.66 4.80
N ALA A 250 -14.23 -11.29 5.91
CA ALA A 250 -14.54 -12.22 6.99
C ALA A 250 -15.35 -13.43 6.47
N LEU A 251 -16.40 -13.18 5.67
CA LEU A 251 -17.22 -14.24 5.11
C LEU A 251 -16.51 -15.11 4.07
N LYS A 252 -15.67 -14.51 3.21
CA LYS A 252 -14.98 -15.23 2.12
C LYS A 252 -13.82 -16.09 2.59
N GLN A 253 -13.03 -15.59 3.55
CA GLN A 253 -11.82 -16.29 4.01
C GLN A 253 -12.14 -17.47 4.91
N ASN A 254 -13.32 -17.53 5.51
CA ASN A 254 -13.72 -18.58 6.39
C ASN A 254 -14.51 -19.67 5.62
N THR A 255 -14.03 -20.91 5.70
CA THR A 255 -14.63 -22.04 5.01
C THR A 255 -15.55 -22.87 5.91
N GLU A 256 -15.42 -22.74 7.22
CA GLU A 256 -16.13 -23.52 8.21
C GLU A 256 -17.49 -22.88 8.58
N PRO A 257 -18.54 -23.68 8.83
CA PRO A 257 -19.82 -23.17 9.29
C PRO A 257 -19.74 -22.65 10.73
N GLY A 258 -20.66 -21.76 11.08
CA GLY A 258 -20.72 -21.20 12.44
C GLY A 258 -19.88 -19.96 12.66
N LEU A 259 -19.38 -19.33 11.58
CA LEU A 259 -18.70 -18.04 11.63
C LEU A 259 -19.62 -16.97 12.23
N SER A 260 -19.08 -16.19 13.16
CA SER A 260 -19.72 -14.98 13.67
C SER A 260 -18.93 -13.75 13.24
N VAL A 261 -19.59 -12.76 12.64
CA VAL A 261 -19.02 -11.47 12.31
C VAL A 261 -19.77 -10.38 13.04
N THR A 262 -19.06 -9.57 13.83
CA THR A 262 -19.63 -8.49 14.63
C THR A 262 -19.08 -7.15 14.18
N VAL A 263 -19.96 -6.22 13.83
CA VAL A 263 -19.62 -4.80 13.64
C VAL A 263 -20.07 -4.05 14.89
N ALA A 264 -19.12 -3.45 15.59
CA ALA A 264 -19.40 -2.70 16.80
C ALA A 264 -18.76 -1.31 16.75
N ALA A 265 -19.34 -0.38 17.49
CA ALA A 265 -18.75 0.94 17.67
C ALA A 265 -18.78 1.34 19.16
N ALA A 266 -17.70 1.99 19.60
CA ALA A 266 -17.54 2.49 20.96
C ALA A 266 -16.93 3.89 20.94
N ARG A 267 -17.37 4.74 21.88
CA ARG A 267 -16.76 6.05 22.09
C ARG A 267 -15.71 5.97 23.19
N THR A 268 -14.55 6.54 22.91
CA THR A 268 -13.49 6.81 23.88
C THR A 268 -13.40 8.32 24.15
N PRO A 269 -12.66 8.79 25.15
CA PRO A 269 -12.46 10.23 25.36
C PRO A 269 -11.84 10.95 24.17
N GLU A 270 -11.14 10.26 23.29
CA GLU A 270 -10.33 10.84 22.22
C GLU A 270 -10.88 10.54 20.81
N ALA A 271 -11.66 9.46 20.64
CA ALA A 271 -12.06 8.96 19.34
C ALA A 271 -13.37 8.14 19.38
N CYS A 272 -14.02 8.01 18.22
CA CYS A 272 -14.94 6.93 17.92
C CYS A 272 -14.14 5.74 17.37
N VAL A 273 -14.34 4.57 17.95
CA VAL A 273 -13.69 3.31 17.56
C VAL A 273 -14.71 2.37 16.97
N ILE A 274 -14.51 1.99 15.72
CA ILE A 274 -15.36 1.01 15.02
C ILE A 274 -14.54 -0.28 14.88
N THR A 275 -15.12 -1.40 15.25
CA THR A 275 -14.49 -2.72 15.14
C THR A 275 -15.30 -3.64 14.25
N VAL A 276 -14.59 -4.40 13.42
CA VAL A 276 -15.14 -5.54 12.68
C VAL A 276 -14.38 -6.77 13.15
N THR A 277 -15.08 -7.66 13.85
CA THR A 277 -14.50 -8.87 14.46
C THR A 277 -15.10 -10.10 13.81
N ASP A 278 -14.27 -11.06 13.42
CA ASP A 278 -14.71 -12.38 12.98
C ASP A 278 -14.07 -13.48 13.83
N THR A 279 -14.80 -14.59 13.99
CA THR A 279 -14.36 -15.79 14.73
C THR A 279 -13.81 -16.85 13.80
N GLY A 280 -13.10 -16.44 12.75
CA GLY A 280 -12.68 -17.32 11.68
C GLY A 280 -11.26 -17.89 11.81
N VAL A 281 -10.68 -18.24 10.67
CA VAL A 281 -9.38 -18.92 10.59
C VAL A 281 -8.22 -18.06 11.09
N GLY A 282 -8.42 -16.76 11.24
CA GLY A 282 -7.37 -15.83 11.62
C GLY A 282 -6.31 -15.59 10.54
N ILE A 283 -5.32 -14.77 10.86
CA ILE A 283 -4.28 -14.34 9.95
C ILE A 283 -2.91 -14.62 10.59
N PRO A 284 -1.96 -15.24 9.88
CA PRO A 284 -0.61 -15.44 10.37
C PRO A 284 0.10 -14.12 10.72
N ALA A 285 0.87 -14.11 11.80
CA ALA A 285 1.51 -12.90 12.32
C ALA A 285 2.47 -12.24 11.31
N GLU A 286 3.17 -13.06 10.52
CA GLU A 286 4.06 -12.61 9.44
C GLU A 286 3.34 -11.87 8.33
N SER A 287 2.04 -12.11 8.13
CA SER A 287 1.22 -11.47 7.10
C SER A 287 0.63 -10.13 7.56
N LEU A 288 0.44 -9.92 8.86
CA LEU A 288 -0.22 -8.72 9.41
C LEU A 288 0.38 -7.39 8.91
N PRO A 289 1.71 -7.20 8.84
CA PRO A 289 2.30 -5.94 8.38
C PRO A 289 2.00 -5.60 6.91
N PHE A 290 1.65 -6.60 6.11
CA PHE A 290 1.51 -6.48 4.65
C PHE A 290 0.05 -6.44 4.19
N LEU A 291 -0.92 -6.69 5.06
CA LEU A 291 -2.34 -6.86 4.71
C LEU A 291 -2.94 -5.67 3.96
N PHE A 292 -2.49 -4.47 4.25
CA PHE A 292 -2.97 -3.24 3.61
C PHE A 292 -2.21 -2.88 2.33
N ASN A 293 -1.22 -3.69 1.93
CA ASN A 293 -0.52 -3.49 0.67
C ASN A 293 -1.42 -3.92 -0.49
N ARG A 294 -1.32 -3.20 -1.60
CA ARG A 294 -2.10 -3.50 -2.81
C ARG A 294 -1.71 -4.85 -3.37
N PHE A 295 -2.70 -5.63 -3.80
CA PHE A 295 -2.55 -6.96 -4.36
C PHE A 295 -1.95 -8.01 -3.41
N TYR A 296 -1.73 -7.63 -2.14
CA TYR A 296 -1.24 -8.58 -1.15
C TYR A 296 -2.32 -9.60 -0.80
N ARG A 297 -1.92 -10.85 -0.72
CA ARG A 297 -2.77 -11.98 -0.33
C ARG A 297 -1.97 -12.89 0.58
N VAL A 298 -2.61 -13.40 1.62
CA VAL A 298 -2.01 -14.45 2.46
C VAL A 298 -1.96 -15.73 1.63
N GLU A 299 -0.76 -16.27 1.41
CA GLU A 299 -0.58 -17.56 0.75
C GLU A 299 -1.01 -18.68 1.70
N THR A 300 -2.21 -19.19 1.51
CA THR A 300 -2.65 -20.42 2.18
C THR A 300 -2.54 -21.57 1.21
N HIS A 301 -1.81 -22.61 1.59
CA HIS A 301 -1.43 -23.75 0.74
C HIS A 301 -2.59 -24.58 0.13
N HIS A 302 -3.86 -24.24 0.39
CA HIS A 302 -4.99 -25.08 0.02
C HIS A 302 -6.23 -24.40 -0.58
N SER A 303 -6.20 -23.13 -0.95
CA SER A 303 -7.41 -22.48 -1.49
C SER A 303 -7.20 -21.74 -2.81
N SER A 304 -7.12 -22.50 -3.92
CA SER A 304 -7.31 -21.96 -5.28
C SER A 304 -8.73 -21.37 -5.51
N GLU A 305 -9.64 -21.58 -4.56
CA GLU A 305 -11.06 -21.17 -4.66
C GLU A 305 -11.35 -19.77 -4.08
N ILE A 306 -10.54 -19.25 -3.16
CA ILE A 306 -10.78 -17.93 -2.58
C ILE A 306 -10.21 -16.85 -3.50
N LYS A 307 -11.04 -16.38 -4.43
CA LYS A 307 -10.67 -15.40 -5.46
C LYS A 307 -10.94 -13.98 -4.94
N GLY A 308 -9.91 -13.29 -4.44
CA GLY A 308 -9.95 -11.86 -4.14
C GLY A 308 -8.97 -11.08 -5.02
N THR A 309 -9.19 -9.78 -5.22
CA THR A 309 -8.31 -8.87 -5.99
C THR A 309 -7.06 -8.46 -5.22
N GLY A 310 -7.07 -8.57 -3.89
CA GLY A 310 -6.03 -8.03 -3.01
C GLY A 310 -6.05 -6.50 -2.92
N LEU A 311 -7.09 -5.85 -3.43
CA LEU A 311 -7.25 -4.39 -3.40
C LEU A 311 -8.16 -3.92 -2.25
N GLY A 312 -9.11 -4.74 -1.80
CA GLY A 312 -10.13 -4.35 -0.83
C GLY A 312 -9.58 -3.74 0.46
N LEU A 313 -8.60 -4.37 1.11
CA LEU A 313 -8.00 -3.82 2.34
C LEU A 313 -7.18 -2.55 2.10
N SER A 314 -6.57 -2.40 0.94
CA SER A 314 -5.89 -1.15 0.57
C SER A 314 -6.89 -0.01 0.34
N ILE A 315 -8.08 -0.30 -0.22
CA ILE A 315 -9.20 0.65 -0.32
C ILE A 315 -9.67 1.06 1.08
N VAL A 316 -9.88 0.09 1.96
CA VAL A 316 -10.26 0.35 3.36
C VAL A 316 -9.30 1.33 4.01
N LYS A 317 -7.99 1.05 3.95
CA LYS A 317 -6.98 1.93 4.55
C LYS A 317 -7.04 3.35 3.97
N ARG A 318 -7.08 3.49 2.64
CA ARG A 318 -7.13 4.80 1.98
C ARG A 318 -8.42 5.57 2.27
N ALA A 319 -9.56 4.88 2.29
CA ALA A 319 -10.83 5.52 2.63
C ALA A 319 -10.85 6.02 4.09
N VAL A 320 -10.36 5.23 5.04
CA VAL A 320 -10.25 5.62 6.44
C VAL A 320 -9.28 6.80 6.62
N GLU A 321 -8.09 6.75 5.97
CA GLU A 321 -7.12 7.85 5.98
C GLU A 321 -7.69 9.15 5.37
N ALA A 322 -8.47 9.05 4.29
CA ALA A 322 -9.13 10.20 3.66
C ALA A 322 -10.14 10.89 4.60
N HIS A 323 -10.70 10.12 5.58
CA HIS A 323 -11.58 10.63 6.63
C HIS A 323 -10.83 10.98 7.94
N ASP A 324 -9.51 11.24 7.88
CA ASP A 324 -8.66 11.57 9.02
C ASP A 324 -8.59 10.45 10.09
N GLY A 325 -8.96 9.22 9.74
CA GLY A 325 -8.94 8.05 10.62
C GLY A 325 -7.67 7.21 10.48
N ALA A 326 -7.57 6.19 11.31
CA ALA A 326 -6.55 5.16 11.26
C ALA A 326 -7.19 3.78 11.36
N ILE A 327 -6.59 2.77 10.71
CA ILE A 327 -7.00 1.38 10.81
C ILE A 327 -5.84 0.51 11.25
N THR A 328 -6.12 -0.42 12.14
CA THR A 328 -5.20 -1.46 12.61
C THR A 328 -5.87 -2.82 12.55
N VAL A 329 -5.07 -3.88 12.63
CA VAL A 329 -5.55 -5.25 12.65
C VAL A 329 -4.81 -6.03 13.72
N SER A 330 -5.55 -6.85 14.45
CA SER A 330 -5.00 -7.88 15.32
C SER A 330 -5.68 -9.21 15.00
N SER A 331 -4.93 -10.29 15.04
CA SER A 331 -5.48 -11.60 14.75
C SER A 331 -4.75 -12.70 15.53
N THR A 332 -5.54 -13.67 15.96
CA THR A 332 -5.06 -14.91 16.56
C THR A 332 -5.50 -16.06 15.66
N PRO A 333 -4.59 -16.80 15.04
CA PRO A 333 -4.93 -17.93 14.16
C PRO A 333 -5.92 -18.90 14.82
N HIS A 334 -6.92 -19.33 14.06
CA HIS A 334 -8.01 -20.23 14.46
C HIS A 334 -8.86 -19.73 15.64
N ARG A 335 -8.87 -18.42 15.90
CA ARG A 335 -9.67 -17.85 16.97
C ARG A 335 -10.46 -16.63 16.53
N GLU A 336 -9.75 -15.58 16.10
CA GLU A 336 -10.40 -14.30 15.74
C GLU A 336 -9.51 -13.41 14.89
N THR A 337 -10.16 -12.54 14.10
CA THR A 337 -9.54 -11.37 13.50
C THR A 337 -10.33 -10.13 13.90
N VAL A 338 -9.64 -9.08 14.32
CA VAL A 338 -10.22 -7.80 14.70
C VAL A 338 -9.59 -6.69 13.88
N PHE A 339 -10.39 -6.06 13.03
CA PHE A 339 -10.04 -4.78 12.40
C PHE A 339 -10.57 -3.64 13.27
N THR A 340 -9.71 -2.71 13.62
CA THR A 340 -10.05 -1.57 14.47
C THR A 340 -9.83 -0.27 13.70
N ILE A 341 -10.90 0.50 13.51
CA ILE A 341 -10.89 1.82 12.86
C ILE A 341 -11.08 2.87 13.94
N THR A 342 -10.19 3.86 13.97
CA THR A 342 -10.22 4.98 14.92
C THR A 342 -10.50 6.27 14.16
N ILE A 343 -11.59 6.96 14.51
CA ILE A 343 -12.04 8.21 13.90
C ILE A 343 -12.01 9.35 14.93
N PRO A 344 -11.42 10.52 14.61
CA PRO A 344 -11.43 11.66 15.52
C PRO A 344 -12.84 12.10 15.92
N LEU A 345 -13.06 12.50 17.18
CA LEU A 345 -14.37 12.93 17.69
C LEU A 345 -14.98 14.09 16.91
N LYS A 346 -14.20 14.94 16.26
CA LYS A 346 -14.73 16.01 15.38
C LYS A 346 -15.59 15.49 14.21
N ARG A 347 -15.45 14.20 13.86
CA ARG A 347 -16.22 13.50 12.82
C ARG A 347 -17.29 12.57 13.38
N PHE A 348 -17.60 12.68 14.67
CA PHE A 348 -18.56 11.84 15.36
C PHE A 348 -19.50 12.70 16.20
N ARG A 349 -20.77 12.36 16.21
CA ARG A 349 -21.76 12.91 17.16
C ARG A 349 -22.81 11.87 17.53
N GLU A 350 -23.41 12.09 18.66
CA GLU A 350 -24.65 11.42 19.07
C GLU A 350 -25.81 12.35 18.73
N GLU A 351 -26.80 11.85 17.99
CA GLU A 351 -28.02 12.65 17.74
C GLU A 351 -28.72 12.85 19.09
N LYS A 352 -28.79 14.11 19.53
CA LYS A 352 -29.55 14.41 20.74
C LYS A 352 -31.03 14.25 20.41
N GLU A 353 -31.73 13.40 21.16
CA GLU A 353 -33.19 13.43 21.19
C GLU A 353 -33.66 14.87 21.37
N ALA A 354 -34.45 15.38 20.40
CA ALA A 354 -35.01 16.72 20.39
C ALA A 354 -36.18 16.85 21.35
#